data_f533dfce65ad1b064adf1240d580fc8f
#
_entry.id   f533dfce65ad1b064adf1240d580fc8f
#
_cell.length_a   1.000
_cell.length_b   1.000
_cell.length_c   1.000
_cell.angle_alpha   90.00
_cell.angle_beta   90.00
_cell.angle_gamma   90.00
#
_symmetry.space_group_name_H-M   'P 1'
#
loop_
_entity.id
_entity.type
_entity.pdbx_description
1 polymer ?
#
loop_
_entity_poly.entity_id
_entity_poly.type
_entity_poly.pdbx_seq_one_letter_code
_entity_poly.pdbx_strand_id
1 'polypeptide(L)'
;MGSFQYELFRVCSRAGHEYYHIFPKQKLEDFPERVNRFRIIERKEGYIVLDLSDCMVTLFKCGRILIEDLPENSDLRAKEIVEAIMG
;
A
#
# COMPACT_ATOMS: atom_id res chain seq x y z
N MET A 1 2.45 17.45 14.38
CA MET A 1 2.65 16.17 13.82
C MET A 1 1.82 15.96 12.57
N GLY A 2 2.45 15.95 11.44
CA GLY A 2 1.73 15.76 10.19
C GLY A 2 1.44 14.30 9.94
N SER A 3 0.19 13.95 9.78
CA SER A 3 -0.15 12.63 9.31
C SER A 3 0.13 12.59 7.81
N PHE A 4 0.45 11.41 7.32
CA PHE A 4 0.64 11.20 5.90
C PHE A 4 -0.71 11.37 5.20
N GLN A 5 -0.80 12.30 4.28
CA GLN A 5 -2.05 12.58 3.58
C GLN A 5 -2.13 11.84 2.26
N TYR A 6 -3.27 11.22 2.02
CA TYR A 6 -3.47 10.41 0.83
C TYR A 6 -4.95 10.30 0.50
N GLU A 7 -5.23 9.91 -0.73
CA GLU A 7 -6.58 9.53 -1.14
C GLU A 7 -6.60 8.01 -1.28
N LEU A 8 -7.69 7.40 -0.85
CA LEU A 8 -7.86 5.95 -0.88
C LEU A 8 -9.09 5.61 -1.72
N PHE A 9 -8.91 4.77 -2.72
CA PHE A 9 -9.98 4.33 -3.60
C PHE A 9 -10.10 2.82 -3.51
N ARG A 10 -11.30 2.37 -3.18
CA ARG A 10 -11.60 0.95 -3.11
C ARG A 10 -12.14 0.50 -4.47
N VAL A 11 -11.58 -0.59 -4.98
CA VAL A 11 -12.06 -1.22 -6.19
C VAL A 11 -12.49 -2.63 -5.84
N CYS A 12 -13.77 -2.92 -5.99
CA CYS A 12 -14.29 -4.26 -5.72
C CYS A 12 -13.79 -5.21 -6.80
N SER A 13 -13.27 -6.33 -6.38
CA SER A 13 -12.83 -7.35 -7.30
C SER A 13 -13.78 -8.53 -7.24
N ARG A 14 -13.47 -9.54 -8.03
CA ARG A 14 -14.25 -10.78 -8.03
C ARG A 14 -13.98 -11.59 -6.77
N ALA A 15 -14.86 -12.49 -6.45
CA ALA A 15 -14.68 -13.48 -5.38
C ALA A 15 -14.48 -12.89 -3.99
N GLY A 16 -15.06 -11.74 -3.71
CA GLY A 16 -15.05 -11.19 -2.36
C GLY A 16 -13.75 -10.55 -1.92
N HIS A 17 -12.87 -10.24 -2.84
CA HIS A 17 -11.64 -9.53 -2.54
C HIS A 17 -11.72 -8.09 -2.99
N GLU A 18 -10.96 -7.24 -2.33
CA GLU A 18 -10.92 -5.82 -2.66
C GLU A 18 -9.50 -5.36 -2.93
N TYR A 19 -9.38 -4.43 -3.86
CA TYR A 19 -8.13 -3.76 -4.15
C TYR A 19 -8.26 -2.31 -3.70
N TYR A 20 -7.17 -1.76 -3.19
CA TYR A 20 -7.15 -0.37 -2.75
C TYR A 20 -6.02 0.35 -3.47
N HIS A 21 -6.38 1.46 -4.09
CA HIS A 21 -5.42 2.34 -4.72
C HIS A 21 -5.22 3.54 -3.82
N ILE A 22 -4.00 3.79 -3.41
CA ILE A 22 -3.67 4.91 -2.54
C ILE A 22 -2.82 5.89 -3.32
N PHE A 23 -3.27 7.14 -3.34
CA PHE A 23 -2.59 8.22 -4.02
C PHE A 23 -2.13 9.24 -2.98
N PRO A 24 -0.85 9.21 -2.59
CA PRO A 24 -0.33 10.19 -1.64
C PRO A 24 -0.42 11.59 -2.21
N LYS A 25 -0.71 12.55 -1.36
CA LYS A 25 -0.74 13.96 -1.77
C LYS A 25 0.65 14.54 -1.90
N GLN A 26 1.64 13.86 -1.34
CA GLN A 26 3.03 14.27 -1.46
C GLN A 26 3.76 13.30 -2.37
N LYS A 27 4.61 13.84 -3.21
CA LYS A 27 5.42 13.00 -4.08
C LYS A 27 6.54 12.36 -3.26
N LEU A 28 6.73 11.06 -3.44
CA LEU A 28 7.82 10.34 -2.81
C LEU A 28 9.02 10.35 -3.74
N GLU A 29 10.18 10.71 -3.21
CA GLU A 29 11.40 10.66 -4.02
C GLU A 29 12.06 9.31 -3.92
N ASP A 30 11.80 8.60 -2.82
CA ASP A 30 12.43 7.33 -2.53
C ASP A 30 11.47 6.42 -1.78
N PHE A 31 11.78 5.13 -1.74
CA PHE A 31 10.99 4.20 -0.95
C PHE A 31 11.32 4.39 0.53
N PRO A 32 10.29 4.39 1.41
CA PRO A 32 10.54 4.54 2.83
C PRO A 32 11.39 3.40 3.39
N GLU A 33 12.27 3.72 4.33
CA GLU A 33 13.07 2.69 4.99
C GLU A 33 12.20 1.68 5.73
N ARG A 34 11.01 2.09 6.14
CA ARG A 34 10.09 1.23 6.87
C ARG A 34 9.71 -0.02 6.12
N VAL A 35 9.79 -0.02 4.79
CA VAL A 35 9.45 -1.22 4.02
C VAL A 35 10.37 -2.39 4.34
N ASN A 36 11.56 -2.13 4.85
CA ASN A 36 12.50 -3.19 5.21
C ASN A 36 12.00 -4.03 6.39
N ARG A 37 10.99 -3.57 7.11
CA ARG A 37 10.38 -4.32 8.21
C ARG A 37 9.40 -5.38 7.70
N PHE A 38 9.03 -5.30 6.45
CA PHE A 38 8.07 -6.23 5.84
C PHE A 38 8.81 -7.22 4.95
N ARG A 39 8.15 -8.31 4.64
CA ARG A 39 8.70 -9.30 3.73
C ARG A 39 8.63 -8.77 2.31
N ILE A 40 9.78 -8.51 1.72
CA ILE A 40 9.86 -8.04 0.34
C ILE A 40 9.99 -9.25 -0.56
N ILE A 41 9.02 -9.45 -1.45
CA ILE A 41 9.04 -10.58 -2.36
C ILE A 41 9.53 -10.20 -3.76
N GLU A 42 9.52 -8.90 -4.08
CA GLU A 42 10.05 -8.44 -5.35
C GLU A 42 10.52 -7.00 -5.18
N ARG A 43 11.69 -6.72 -5.70
CA ARG A 43 12.24 -5.37 -5.69
C ARG A 43 12.75 -5.05 -7.08
N LYS A 44 12.10 -4.10 -7.73
CA LYS A 44 12.48 -3.62 -9.06
C LYS A 44 12.80 -2.14 -9.01
N GLU A 45 13.33 -1.63 -10.09
CA GLU A 45 13.73 -0.23 -10.14
C GLU A 45 12.56 0.73 -9.91
N GLY A 46 11.39 0.39 -10.40
CA GLY A 46 10.22 1.26 -10.30
C GLY A 46 9.23 0.90 -9.21
N TYR A 47 9.41 -0.22 -8.52
CA TYR A 47 8.45 -0.63 -7.49
C TYR A 47 9.03 -1.69 -6.56
N ILE A 48 8.37 -1.85 -5.42
CA ILE A 48 8.67 -2.90 -4.45
C ILE A 48 7.36 -3.58 -4.09
N VAL A 49 7.37 -4.91 -4.04
CA VAL A 49 6.19 -5.70 -3.64
C VAL A 49 6.44 -6.31 -2.27
N LEU A 50 5.50 -6.09 -1.36
CA LEU A 50 5.57 -6.59 0.02
C LEU A 50 4.48 -7.64 0.23
N ASP A 51 4.82 -8.68 0.98
CA ASP A 51 3.87 -9.70 1.40
C ASP A 51 3.56 -9.50 2.88
N LEU A 52 2.31 -9.16 3.18
CA LEU A 52 1.86 -8.90 4.54
C LEU A 52 1.04 -10.06 5.10
N SER A 53 1.07 -11.21 4.46
CA SER A 53 0.32 -12.44 4.77
C SER A 53 -1.18 -12.36 4.50
N ASP A 54 -1.85 -11.28 4.87
CA ASP A 54 -3.28 -11.12 4.58
C ASP A 54 -3.51 -10.40 3.24
N CYS A 55 -2.47 -9.78 2.70
CA CYS A 55 -2.58 -9.04 1.45
C CYS A 55 -1.20 -8.80 0.86
N MET A 56 -1.17 -8.26 -0.34
CA MET A 56 0.06 -7.86 -1.00
C MET A 56 0.03 -6.36 -1.25
N VAL A 57 1.17 -5.72 -1.06
CA VAL A 57 1.27 -4.27 -1.24
C VAL A 57 2.37 -3.98 -2.23
N THR A 58 2.05 -3.18 -3.24
CA THR A 58 3.04 -2.72 -4.20
C THR A 58 3.24 -1.21 -4.01
N LEU A 59 4.48 -0.83 -3.76
CA LEU A 59 4.86 0.57 -3.65
C LEU A 59 5.53 0.99 -4.94
N PHE A 60 4.94 1.94 -5.63
CA PHE A 60 5.52 2.47 -6.86
C PHE A 60 6.37 3.69 -6.57
N LYS A 61 7.45 3.82 -7.28
CA LYS A 61 8.36 4.94 -7.10
C LYS A 61 7.69 6.29 -7.32
N CYS A 62 6.64 6.32 -8.15
CA CYS A 62 5.87 7.55 -8.37
C CYS A 62 5.05 7.96 -7.14
N GLY A 63 4.98 7.10 -6.13
CA GLY A 63 4.26 7.37 -4.89
C GLY A 63 2.98 6.59 -4.72
N ARG A 64 2.44 6.02 -5.78
CA ARG A 64 1.20 5.27 -5.68
C ARG A 64 1.41 3.97 -4.91
N ILE A 65 0.41 3.59 -4.15
CA ILE A 65 0.43 2.32 -3.40
C ILE A 65 -0.77 1.50 -3.85
N LEU A 66 -0.55 0.23 -4.12
CA LEU A 66 -1.60 -0.69 -4.48
C LEU A 66 -1.64 -1.81 -3.46
N ILE A 67 -2.80 -2.00 -2.83
CA ILE A 67 -3.02 -3.09 -1.88
C ILE A 67 -3.96 -4.09 -2.53
N GLU A 68 -3.56 -5.35 -2.59
CA GLU A 68 -4.31 -6.40 -3.27
C GLU A 68 -4.73 -7.51 -2.32
N ASP A 69 -5.82 -8.17 -2.66
CA ASP A 69 -6.30 -9.39 -2.00
C ASP A 69 -6.82 -9.21 -0.57
N LEU A 70 -7.28 -8.02 -0.22
CA LEU A 70 -7.94 -7.86 1.06
C LEU A 70 -9.37 -8.37 0.99
N PRO A 71 -9.93 -8.89 2.10
CA PRO A 71 -11.33 -9.25 2.16
C PRO A 71 -12.24 -8.03 1.98
N GLU A 72 -13.52 -8.28 1.77
CA GLU A 72 -14.50 -7.20 1.68
C GLU A 72 -14.50 -6.36 2.96
N ASN A 73 -14.80 -5.08 2.83
CA ASN A 73 -14.91 -4.13 3.95
C ASN A 73 -13.62 -3.99 4.75
N SER A 74 -12.49 -3.95 4.05
CA SER A 74 -11.17 -3.84 4.69
C SER A 74 -10.57 -2.45 4.59
N ASP A 75 -11.39 -1.42 4.46
CA ASP A 75 -10.88 -0.05 4.33
C ASP A 75 -10.06 0.37 5.56
N LEU A 76 -10.46 -0.06 6.76
CA LEU A 76 -9.68 0.23 7.96
C LEU A 76 -8.32 -0.47 7.92
N ARG A 77 -8.30 -1.72 7.46
CA ARG A 77 -7.05 -2.45 7.32
C ARG A 77 -6.14 -1.79 6.30
N ALA A 78 -6.71 -1.31 5.19
CA ALA A 78 -5.93 -0.61 4.18
C ALA A 78 -5.29 0.65 4.77
N LYS A 79 -6.03 1.40 5.58
CA LYS A 79 -5.51 2.58 6.24
C LYS A 79 -4.39 2.23 7.22
N GLU A 80 -4.56 1.14 7.98
CA GLU A 80 -3.52 0.67 8.89
C GLU A 80 -2.24 0.37 8.14
N ILE A 81 -2.36 -0.28 6.98
CA ILE A 81 -1.20 -0.64 6.17
C ILE A 81 -0.47 0.61 5.69
N VAL A 82 -1.22 1.59 5.20
CA VAL A 82 -0.62 2.84 4.74
C VAL A 82 0.10 3.53 5.88
N GLU A 83 -0.52 3.60 7.05
CA GLU A 83 0.10 4.22 8.22
C GLU A 83 1.35 3.47 8.67
N ALA A 84 1.32 2.14 8.61
CA ALA A 84 2.48 1.34 8.99
C ALA A 84 3.67 1.55 8.05
N ILE A 85 3.39 1.79 6.77
CA ILE A 85 4.44 1.96 5.77
C ILE A 85 4.90 3.41 5.69
N MET A 86 3.97 4.34 5.67
CA MET A 86 4.25 5.74 5.33
C MET A 86 4.15 6.69 6.52
N GLY A 87 3.40 6.29 7.52
CA GLY A 87 3.23 7.10 8.72
C GLY A 87 4.45 7.10 9.59
#